data_3f0a76a76966dba2685fdf239a312790
#
_entry.id   3f0a76a76966dba2685fdf239a312790
#
_cell.length_a   1.000
_cell.length_b   1.000
_cell.length_c   1.000
_cell.angle_alpha   90.00
_cell.angle_beta   90.00
_cell.angle_gamma   90.00
#
_symmetry.space_group_name_H-M   'P 1'
#
loop_
_entity.id
_entity.type
_entity.pdbx_description
1 polymer ?
#
loop_
_entity_poly.entity_id
_entity_poly.type
_entity_poly.pdbx_seq_one_letter_code
_entity_poly.pdbx_strand_id
1 'polypeptide(L)'
;MIEIKSLIARLRRTMKDEDENSFTDEELLDYISDGVAFIRRIILPVNPEFIATTLASGTLDKGQNEVKLSNSIQQLVDVRVNGKKVRMTNINAIDDSNRIGRIDCYCLLNRSKILFFPLPEEPCTYEVIGIKQQPELTLADSTPYNNDFDTAIFEYAAIRAGMGDMFQMSQEMQIMTNVAEQVENLIRCTNNSEDNFVRGYY
;
A
#
# COMPACT_ATOMS: atom_id res chain seq x y z
N MET A 1 11.43 7.33 -5.67
CA MET A 1 10.19 7.96 -6.19
C MET A 1 10.55 8.87 -7.35
N ILE A 2 10.00 8.65 -8.50
CA ILE A 2 10.22 9.41 -9.73
C ILE A 2 8.96 10.26 -10.01
N GLU A 3 9.14 11.47 -10.47
CA GLU A 3 8.02 12.33 -10.91
C GLU A 3 7.31 11.72 -12.11
N ILE A 4 5.98 11.72 -12.11
CA ILE A 4 5.15 11.15 -13.18
C ILE A 4 5.50 11.81 -14.54
N LYS A 5 5.70 13.12 -14.58
CA LYS A 5 6.14 13.82 -15.80
C LYS A 5 7.46 13.28 -16.35
N SER A 6 8.41 12.93 -15.48
CA SER A 6 9.68 12.34 -15.90
C SER A 6 9.51 10.95 -16.48
N LEU A 7 8.58 10.15 -15.91
CA LEU A 7 8.23 8.83 -16.46
C LEU A 7 7.55 8.96 -17.82
N ILE A 8 6.61 9.87 -17.99
CA ILE A 8 5.95 10.14 -19.27
C ILE A 8 6.98 10.53 -20.33
N ALA A 9 7.87 11.48 -20.02
CA ALA A 9 8.92 11.88 -20.96
C ALA A 9 9.85 10.72 -21.34
N ARG A 10 10.12 9.79 -20.41
CA ARG A 10 10.89 8.58 -20.67
C ARG A 10 10.12 7.59 -21.55
N LEU A 11 8.81 7.40 -21.31
CA LEU A 11 7.93 6.57 -22.13
C LEU A 11 7.88 7.08 -23.57
N ARG A 12 7.65 8.37 -23.78
CA ARG A 12 7.64 9.01 -25.13
C ARG A 12 8.92 8.73 -25.89
N ARG A 13 10.10 8.94 -25.27
CA ARG A 13 11.38 8.61 -25.90
C ARG A 13 11.51 7.15 -26.27
N THR A 14 11.06 6.24 -25.40
CA THR A 14 11.13 4.80 -25.65
C THR A 14 10.23 4.40 -26.81
N MET A 15 9.06 5.01 -26.94
CA MET A 15 8.09 4.74 -28.00
C MET A 15 8.33 5.56 -29.28
N LYS A 16 9.33 6.46 -29.27
CA LYS A 16 9.60 7.42 -30.38
C LYS A 16 8.40 8.33 -30.67
N ASP A 17 7.69 8.74 -29.63
CA ASP A 17 6.52 9.63 -29.68
C ASP A 17 6.84 10.99 -29.00
N GLU A 18 8.05 11.53 -29.26
CA GLU A 18 8.50 12.79 -28.66
C GLU A 18 7.66 13.98 -29.13
N ASP A 19 7.08 13.88 -30.32
CA ASP A 19 6.22 14.90 -30.92
C ASP A 19 4.74 14.82 -30.46
N GLU A 20 4.42 13.95 -29.52
CA GLU A 20 3.08 13.79 -28.94
C GLU A 20 1.96 13.49 -29.97
N ASN A 21 2.30 12.75 -31.01
CA ASN A 21 1.39 12.45 -32.11
C ASN A 21 0.55 11.18 -31.88
N SER A 22 1.03 10.26 -31.06
CA SER A 22 0.42 8.93 -30.89
C SER A 22 -0.34 8.80 -29.57
N PHE A 23 0.13 9.42 -28.50
CA PHE A 23 -0.44 9.32 -27.16
C PHE A 23 -0.58 10.68 -26.50
N THR A 24 -1.68 10.89 -25.78
CA THR A 24 -1.83 12.01 -24.86
C THR A 24 -1.11 11.76 -23.55
N ASP A 25 -0.86 12.81 -22.76
CA ASP A 25 -0.28 12.65 -21.41
C ASP A 25 -1.22 11.90 -20.47
N GLU A 26 -2.54 12.07 -20.63
CA GLU A 26 -3.56 11.35 -19.87
C GLU A 26 -3.53 9.85 -20.17
N GLU A 27 -3.41 9.43 -21.43
CA GLU A 27 -3.30 8.00 -21.78
C GLU A 27 -2.03 7.37 -21.20
N LEU A 28 -0.90 8.07 -21.25
CA LEU A 28 0.35 7.60 -20.65
C LEU A 28 0.26 7.55 -19.12
N LEU A 29 -0.45 8.50 -18.50
CA LEU A 29 -0.73 8.49 -17.08
C LEU A 29 -1.58 7.28 -16.67
N ASP A 30 -2.57 6.91 -17.48
CA ASP A 30 -3.40 5.73 -17.25
C ASP A 30 -2.56 4.45 -17.28
N TYR A 31 -1.65 4.29 -18.24
CA TYR A 31 -0.73 3.15 -18.28
C TYR A 31 0.21 3.09 -17.08
N ILE A 32 0.70 4.23 -16.61
CA ILE A 32 1.51 4.31 -15.39
C ILE A 32 0.68 3.93 -14.16
N SER A 33 -0.56 4.42 -14.08
CA SER A 33 -1.50 4.11 -12.99
C SER A 33 -1.83 2.63 -12.93
N ASP A 34 -2.02 2.00 -14.07
CA ASP A 34 -2.21 0.56 -14.21
C ASP A 34 -0.96 -0.21 -13.74
N GLY A 35 0.24 0.27 -14.07
CA GLY A 35 1.51 -0.29 -13.61
C GLY A 35 1.64 -0.23 -12.09
N VAL A 36 1.32 0.91 -11.49
CA VAL A 36 1.29 1.08 -10.02
C VAL A 36 0.28 0.13 -9.39
N ALA A 37 -0.92 0.00 -9.97
CA ALA A 37 -1.94 -0.93 -9.47
C ALA A 37 -1.51 -2.40 -9.60
N PHE A 38 -0.80 -2.75 -10.68
CA PHE A 38 -0.26 -4.08 -10.91
C PHE A 38 0.79 -4.45 -9.85
N ILE A 39 1.79 -3.60 -9.63
CA ILE A 39 2.82 -3.80 -8.60
C ILE A 39 2.17 -3.95 -7.21
N ARG A 40 1.18 -3.12 -6.90
CA ARG A 40 0.44 -3.21 -5.64
C ARG A 40 -0.23 -4.55 -5.42
N ARG A 41 -0.83 -5.14 -6.46
CA ARG A 41 -1.46 -6.47 -6.38
C ARG A 41 -0.46 -7.58 -6.06
N ILE A 42 0.79 -7.42 -6.46
CA ILE A 42 1.86 -8.37 -6.15
C ILE A 42 2.37 -8.18 -4.72
N ILE A 43 2.57 -6.94 -4.28
CA ILE A 43 3.09 -6.64 -2.94
C ILE A 43 2.11 -7.07 -1.84
N LEU A 44 0.81 -6.79 -2.01
CA LEU A 44 -0.21 -6.99 -0.98
C LEU A 44 -0.26 -8.41 -0.38
N PRO A 45 -0.23 -9.50 -1.17
CA PRO A 45 -0.27 -10.86 -0.62
C PRO A 45 1.08 -11.34 -0.09
N VAL A 46 2.21 -10.77 -0.53
CA VAL A 46 3.56 -11.23 -0.18
C VAL A 46 4.07 -10.50 1.06
N ASN A 47 4.02 -9.19 1.06
CA ASN A 47 4.47 -8.36 2.18
C ASN A 47 3.72 -7.03 2.23
N PRO A 48 2.51 -6.99 2.84
CA PRO A 48 1.73 -5.76 2.94
C PRO A 48 2.42 -4.65 3.74
N GLU A 49 3.35 -5.02 4.64
CA GLU A 49 4.10 -4.05 5.47
C GLU A 49 4.97 -3.13 4.61
N PHE A 50 5.38 -3.59 3.44
CA PHE A 50 6.22 -2.82 2.51
C PHE A 50 5.57 -1.50 2.04
N ILE A 51 4.24 -1.45 1.98
CA ILE A 51 3.46 -0.29 1.55
C ILE A 51 2.54 0.24 2.67
N ALA A 52 2.72 -0.28 3.89
CA ALA A 52 1.97 0.16 5.04
C ALA A 52 2.46 1.53 5.54
N THR A 53 1.52 2.34 6.01
CA THR A 53 1.79 3.65 6.59
C THR A 53 0.97 3.81 7.86
N THR A 54 1.38 4.73 8.73
CA THR A 54 0.55 5.13 9.86
C THR A 54 -0.69 5.86 9.36
N LEU A 55 -1.85 5.26 9.58
CA LEU A 55 -3.16 5.79 9.19
C LEU A 55 -3.71 6.79 10.22
N ALA A 56 -3.49 6.49 11.49
CA ALA A 56 -3.87 7.33 12.61
C ALA A 56 -2.97 7.03 13.81
N SER A 57 -2.66 8.06 14.59
CA SER A 57 -1.97 7.95 15.87
C SER A 57 -2.44 9.06 16.80
N GLY A 58 -2.42 8.79 18.09
CA GLY A 58 -2.86 9.77 19.08
C GLY A 58 -3.02 9.17 20.47
N THR A 59 -3.83 9.87 21.30
CA THR A 59 -4.16 9.44 22.64
C THR A 59 -5.66 9.21 22.74
N LEU A 60 -6.06 8.11 23.35
CA LEU A 60 -7.42 7.85 23.80
C LEU A 60 -7.51 8.30 25.27
N ASP A 61 -8.46 9.15 25.58
CA ASP A 61 -8.75 9.53 26.96
C ASP A 61 -9.50 8.41 27.69
N LYS A 62 -9.52 8.49 29.01
CA LYS A 62 -10.30 7.57 29.86
C LYS A 62 -11.74 7.45 29.36
N GLY A 63 -12.20 6.22 29.12
CA GLY A 63 -13.54 5.92 28.65
C GLY A 63 -13.79 6.20 27.16
N GLN A 64 -12.84 6.75 26.44
CA GLN A 64 -12.91 6.88 24.98
C GLN A 64 -12.38 5.62 24.29
N ASN A 65 -13.12 5.11 23.32
CA ASN A 65 -12.71 3.92 22.60
C ASN A 65 -12.81 4.05 21.09
N GLU A 66 -13.23 5.20 20.58
CA GLU A 66 -13.46 5.40 19.16
C GLU A 66 -12.35 6.21 18.51
N VAL A 67 -11.85 5.70 17.39
CA VAL A 67 -10.92 6.42 16.51
C VAL A 67 -11.50 6.40 15.10
N LYS A 68 -11.67 7.59 14.53
CA LYS A 68 -12.07 7.77 13.13
C LYS A 68 -10.82 7.67 12.24
N LEU A 69 -10.93 6.87 11.19
CA LEU A 69 -9.90 6.71 10.16
C LEU A 69 -10.33 7.46 8.90
N SER A 70 -9.37 7.81 8.06
CA SER A 70 -9.71 8.33 6.73
C SER A 70 -10.49 7.27 5.94
N ASN A 71 -11.49 7.70 5.15
CA ASN A 71 -12.36 6.79 4.40
C ASN A 71 -11.64 6.00 3.27
N SER A 72 -10.33 6.11 3.18
CA SER A 72 -9.52 5.54 2.10
C SER A 72 -8.68 4.33 2.52
N ILE A 73 -9.14 3.57 3.53
CA ILE A 73 -8.39 2.40 4.00
C ILE A 73 -8.72 1.18 3.16
N GLN A 74 -7.68 0.55 2.64
CA GLN A 74 -7.79 -0.74 1.96
C GLN A 74 -7.67 -1.91 2.94
N GLN A 75 -6.64 -1.87 3.82
CA GLN A 75 -6.32 -2.95 4.75
C GLN A 75 -5.65 -2.40 6.01
N LEU A 76 -5.98 -2.97 7.17
CA LEU A 76 -5.18 -2.80 8.38
C LEU A 76 -4.08 -3.85 8.44
N VAL A 77 -2.90 -3.43 8.85
CA VAL A 77 -1.71 -4.29 9.02
C VAL A 77 -1.44 -4.52 10.50
N ASP A 78 -1.42 -3.45 11.29
CA ASP A 78 -1.15 -3.54 12.71
C ASP A 78 -1.89 -2.45 13.49
N VAL A 79 -2.27 -2.75 14.73
CA VAL A 79 -2.86 -1.79 15.65
C VAL A 79 -2.19 -1.96 17.00
N ARG A 80 -1.66 -0.85 17.54
CA ARG A 80 -0.92 -0.85 18.80
C ARG A 80 -1.55 0.09 19.80
N VAL A 81 -1.51 -0.31 21.05
CA VAL A 81 -1.89 0.51 22.22
C VAL A 81 -0.73 0.48 23.21
N ASN A 82 -0.24 1.66 23.61
CA ASN A 82 0.96 1.81 24.42
C ASN A 82 2.16 0.98 23.87
N GLY A 83 2.35 1.00 22.55
CA GLY A 83 3.40 0.26 21.84
C GLY A 83 3.19 -1.26 21.74
N LYS A 84 2.11 -1.80 22.29
CA LYS A 84 1.80 -3.24 22.25
C LYS A 84 0.73 -3.54 21.23
N LYS A 85 0.96 -4.55 20.41
CA LYS A 85 -0.01 -5.05 19.44
C LYS A 85 -1.28 -5.53 20.13
N VAL A 86 -2.44 -5.13 19.61
CA VAL A 86 -3.76 -5.56 20.05
C VAL A 86 -4.44 -6.37 18.96
N ARG A 87 -5.26 -7.33 19.34
CA ARG A 87 -5.88 -8.26 18.40
C ARG A 87 -7.16 -7.69 17.81
N MET A 88 -7.42 -8.00 16.55
CA MET A 88 -8.71 -7.73 15.93
C MET A 88 -9.75 -8.72 16.45
N THR A 89 -10.96 -8.24 16.72
CA THR A 89 -12.11 -9.07 17.11
C THR A 89 -13.36 -8.65 16.36
N ASN A 90 -14.39 -9.48 16.41
CA ASN A 90 -15.70 -9.12 15.88
C ASN A 90 -16.51 -8.40 16.98
N ILE A 91 -17.29 -7.40 16.61
CA ILE A 91 -18.14 -6.66 17.56
C ILE A 91 -19.14 -7.59 18.29
N ASN A 92 -19.62 -8.62 17.61
CA ASN A 92 -20.53 -9.59 18.20
C ASN A 92 -19.87 -10.53 19.24
N ALA A 93 -18.54 -10.53 19.33
CA ALA A 93 -17.78 -11.30 20.30
C ALA A 93 -17.45 -10.48 21.57
N ILE A 94 -17.99 -9.27 21.67
CA ILE A 94 -17.79 -8.38 22.84
C ILE A 94 -19.02 -8.48 23.70
N ASP A 95 -18.90 -9.21 24.82
CA ASP A 95 -20.02 -9.45 25.73
C ASP A 95 -20.45 -8.21 26.51
N ASP A 96 -19.49 -7.32 26.83
CA ASP A 96 -19.74 -6.07 27.56
C ASP A 96 -18.93 -4.92 26.94
N SER A 97 -19.63 -4.10 26.18
CA SER A 97 -19.04 -2.94 25.50
C SER A 97 -18.66 -1.80 26.45
N ASN A 98 -19.20 -1.79 27.67
CA ASN A 98 -18.94 -0.75 28.68
C ASN A 98 -17.92 -1.17 29.74
N ARG A 99 -17.37 -2.37 29.63
CA ARG A 99 -16.33 -2.84 30.54
C ARG A 99 -15.13 -1.90 30.48
N ILE A 100 -14.66 -1.46 31.64
CA ILE A 100 -13.48 -0.61 31.81
C ILE A 100 -12.28 -1.49 32.14
N GLY A 101 -11.14 -1.22 31.52
CA GLY A 101 -9.90 -1.95 31.77
C GLY A 101 -8.80 -1.62 30.75
N ARG A 102 -7.78 -2.47 30.72
CA ARG A 102 -6.72 -2.36 29.73
C ARG A 102 -7.21 -2.84 28.38
N ILE A 103 -7.01 -2.02 27.35
CA ILE A 103 -7.33 -2.39 25.96
C ILE A 103 -6.52 -3.64 25.54
N ASP A 104 -7.20 -4.67 25.06
CA ASP A 104 -6.61 -5.92 24.57
C ASP A 104 -7.07 -6.29 23.16
N CYS A 105 -8.16 -5.67 22.67
CA CYS A 105 -8.66 -5.92 21.32
C CYS A 105 -9.30 -4.67 20.71
N TYR A 106 -9.56 -4.75 19.41
CA TYR A 106 -10.26 -3.74 18.64
C TYR A 106 -11.21 -4.34 17.62
N CYS A 107 -12.22 -3.57 17.20
CA CYS A 107 -13.09 -3.86 16.07
C CYS A 107 -12.94 -2.79 14.99
N LEU A 108 -12.93 -3.20 13.72
CA LEU A 108 -12.99 -2.29 12.60
C LEU A 108 -14.43 -2.20 12.08
N LEU A 109 -15.02 -1.01 12.07
CA LEU A 109 -16.34 -0.75 11.54
C LEU A 109 -16.26 0.06 10.24
N ASN A 110 -16.95 -0.43 9.21
CA ASN A 110 -17.12 0.25 7.91
C ASN A 110 -15.81 0.77 7.29
N ARG A 111 -14.67 0.14 7.58
CA ARG A 111 -13.32 0.55 7.13
C ARG A 111 -12.94 2.01 7.45
N SER A 112 -13.67 2.67 8.33
CA SER A 112 -13.50 4.10 8.66
C SER A 112 -13.42 4.38 10.16
N LYS A 113 -13.70 3.37 11.00
CA LYS A 113 -13.78 3.54 12.45
C LYS A 113 -13.20 2.32 13.15
N ILE A 114 -12.34 2.58 14.13
CA ILE A 114 -11.85 1.56 15.05
C ILE A 114 -12.49 1.79 16.42
N LEU A 115 -13.00 0.72 17.01
CA LEU A 115 -13.43 0.67 18.40
C LEU A 115 -12.46 -0.20 19.20
N PHE A 116 -11.94 0.32 20.30
CA PHE A 116 -11.05 -0.37 21.22
C PHE A 116 -11.80 -0.92 22.42
N PHE A 117 -11.43 -2.11 22.87
CA PHE A 117 -12.06 -2.77 24.02
C PHE A 117 -11.03 -3.45 24.92
N PRO A 118 -11.27 -3.48 26.24
CA PRO A 118 -12.24 -2.70 27.00
C PRO A 118 -12.05 -1.17 26.88
N LEU A 119 -12.97 -0.37 27.43
CA LEU A 119 -12.79 1.07 27.56
C LEU A 119 -11.54 1.37 28.42
N PRO A 120 -10.65 2.28 28.01
CA PRO A 120 -9.44 2.56 28.75
C PRO A 120 -9.73 3.15 30.14
N GLU A 121 -9.09 2.60 31.15
CA GLU A 121 -9.16 3.09 32.53
C GLU A 121 -8.34 4.36 32.72
N GLU A 122 -7.26 4.51 31.97
CA GLU A 122 -6.35 5.64 31.95
C GLU A 122 -6.07 6.07 30.51
N PRO A 123 -5.63 7.32 30.27
CA PRO A 123 -5.22 7.75 28.94
C PRO A 123 -4.14 6.83 28.37
N CYS A 124 -4.28 6.43 27.12
CA CYS A 124 -3.35 5.53 26.44
C CYS A 124 -3.07 5.99 25.01
N THR A 125 -1.85 5.77 24.57
CA THR A 125 -1.47 6.06 23.17
C THR A 125 -1.92 4.94 22.24
N TYR A 126 -2.31 5.30 21.03
CA TYR A 126 -2.62 4.34 19.99
C TYR A 126 -1.88 4.67 18.68
N GLU A 127 -1.62 3.65 17.92
CA GLU A 127 -1.08 3.74 16.57
C GLU A 127 -1.78 2.71 15.68
N VAL A 128 -2.26 3.16 14.53
CA VAL A 128 -2.95 2.35 13.53
C VAL A 128 -2.11 2.34 12.28
N ILE A 129 -1.61 1.18 11.90
CA ILE A 129 -0.79 0.98 10.72
C ILE A 129 -1.60 0.21 9.68
N GLY A 130 -1.58 0.66 8.45
CA GLY A 130 -2.33 0.01 7.39
C GLY A 130 -2.03 0.59 6.02
N ILE A 131 -2.80 0.16 5.05
CA ILE A 131 -2.62 0.46 3.65
C ILE A 131 -3.78 1.36 3.21
N LYS A 132 -3.44 2.56 2.74
CA LYS A 132 -4.42 3.48 2.15
C LYS A 132 -4.91 2.92 0.82
N GLN A 133 -6.14 3.25 0.44
CA GLN A 133 -6.58 3.06 -0.93
C GLN A 133 -5.63 3.84 -1.86
N GLN A 134 -5.32 3.26 -3.01
CA GLN A 134 -4.47 3.96 -3.97
C GLN A 134 -5.19 5.23 -4.43
N PRO A 135 -4.58 6.42 -4.28
CA PRO A 135 -5.13 7.65 -4.85
C PRO A 135 -5.04 7.60 -6.39
N GLU A 136 -5.90 8.32 -7.05
CA GLU A 136 -5.73 8.63 -8.46
C GLU A 136 -4.43 9.42 -8.63
N LEU A 137 -3.60 9.01 -9.57
CA LEU A 137 -2.37 9.70 -9.88
C LEU A 137 -2.66 10.90 -10.78
N THR A 138 -1.92 11.97 -10.55
CA THR A 138 -1.93 13.16 -11.39
C THR A 138 -0.55 13.44 -11.97
N LEU A 139 -0.45 14.27 -12.99
CA LEU A 139 0.83 14.66 -13.59
C LEU A 139 1.79 15.35 -12.61
N ALA A 140 1.27 15.90 -11.51
CA ALA A 140 2.07 16.58 -10.49
C ALA A 140 2.60 15.64 -9.40
N ASP A 141 2.17 14.38 -9.41
CA ASP A 141 2.55 13.40 -8.40
C ASP A 141 3.89 12.71 -8.73
N SER A 142 4.36 11.96 -7.76
CA SER A 142 5.48 11.02 -7.91
C SER A 142 4.97 9.59 -7.71
N THR A 143 5.74 8.61 -8.18
CA THR A 143 5.45 7.19 -7.93
C THR A 143 5.32 6.92 -6.43
N PRO A 144 4.32 6.13 -6.00
CA PRO A 144 4.02 5.94 -4.57
C PRO A 144 4.97 4.96 -3.86
N TYR A 145 5.86 4.30 -4.59
CA TYR A 145 6.77 3.28 -4.06
C TYR A 145 8.23 3.72 -4.10
N ASN A 146 9.12 2.92 -3.49
CA ASN A 146 10.55 3.14 -3.56
C ASN A 146 11.07 3.05 -5.00
N ASN A 147 12.22 3.68 -5.27
CA ASN A 147 12.85 3.71 -6.60
C ASN A 147 13.05 2.32 -7.22
N ASP A 148 13.16 1.27 -6.39
CA ASP A 148 13.32 -0.12 -6.86
C ASP A 148 12.15 -0.60 -7.73
N PHE A 149 10.94 -0.08 -7.49
CA PHE A 149 9.75 -0.43 -8.26
C PHE A 149 9.51 0.49 -9.47
N ASP A 150 10.19 1.63 -9.55
CA ASP A 150 10.00 2.59 -10.64
C ASP A 150 10.32 1.98 -12.02
N THR A 151 11.31 1.09 -12.07
CA THR A 151 11.67 0.37 -13.29
C THR A 151 10.55 -0.59 -13.70
N ALA A 152 9.99 -1.35 -12.77
CA ALA A 152 8.89 -2.29 -13.04
C ALA A 152 7.61 -1.56 -13.49
N ILE A 153 7.29 -0.41 -12.88
CA ILE A 153 6.18 0.44 -13.29
C ILE A 153 6.40 0.93 -14.73
N PHE A 154 7.62 1.42 -15.03
CA PHE A 154 7.98 1.89 -16.35
C PHE A 154 7.88 0.79 -17.41
N GLU A 155 8.44 -0.39 -17.14
CA GLU A 155 8.39 -1.54 -18.05
C GLU A 155 6.96 -1.95 -18.34
N TYR A 156 6.12 -2.05 -17.29
CA TYR A 156 4.69 -2.33 -17.45
C TYR A 156 4.01 -1.30 -18.35
N ALA A 157 4.20 -0.01 -18.07
CA ALA A 157 3.58 1.07 -18.84
C ALA A 157 4.07 1.10 -20.30
N ALA A 158 5.38 0.86 -20.54
CA ALA A 158 5.95 0.82 -21.87
C ALA A 158 5.39 -0.34 -22.70
N ILE A 159 5.17 -1.50 -22.07
CA ILE A 159 4.55 -2.65 -22.71
C ILE A 159 3.10 -2.37 -23.09
N ARG A 160 2.32 -1.81 -22.14
CA ARG A 160 0.92 -1.45 -22.38
C ARG A 160 0.78 -0.43 -23.51
N ALA A 161 1.61 0.60 -23.52
CA ALA A 161 1.63 1.61 -24.56
C ALA A 161 2.10 1.05 -25.93
N GLY A 162 3.10 0.18 -25.94
CA GLY A 162 3.64 -0.42 -27.16
C GLY A 162 2.75 -1.49 -27.79
N MET A 163 1.82 -2.09 -27.04
CA MET A 163 0.89 -3.10 -27.56
C MET A 163 -0.29 -2.52 -28.32
N GLY A 164 -0.63 -1.23 -28.11
CA GLY A 164 -1.69 -0.55 -28.86
C GLY A 164 -2.92 -1.41 -29.10
N ASP A 165 -3.51 -1.34 -30.28
CA ASP A 165 -4.65 -2.15 -30.71
C ASP A 165 -4.30 -3.61 -31.09
N MET A 166 -3.01 -3.95 -31.16
CA MET A 166 -2.54 -5.31 -31.48
C MET A 166 -2.33 -6.13 -30.21
N PHE A 167 -3.40 -6.48 -29.54
CA PHE A 167 -3.41 -7.27 -28.33
C PHE A 167 -2.92 -8.70 -28.59
N GLN A 168 -1.63 -8.97 -28.41
CA GLN A 168 -1.07 -10.32 -28.37
C GLN A 168 -1.01 -10.83 -26.92
N MET A 169 -2.13 -11.36 -26.46
CA MET A 169 -2.37 -11.82 -25.09
C MET A 169 -1.27 -12.75 -24.53
N SER A 170 -0.63 -13.55 -25.37
CA SER A 170 0.42 -14.48 -24.95
C SER A 170 1.74 -13.79 -24.59
N GLN A 171 2.13 -12.75 -25.31
CA GLN A 171 3.34 -11.98 -25.00
C GLN A 171 3.16 -11.11 -23.76
N GLU A 172 2.00 -10.49 -23.61
CA GLU A 172 1.63 -9.72 -22.44
C GLU A 172 1.72 -10.56 -21.15
N MET A 173 1.15 -11.75 -21.15
CA MET A 173 1.24 -12.68 -20.01
C MET A 173 2.69 -13.03 -19.64
N GLN A 174 3.54 -13.28 -20.62
CA GLN A 174 4.94 -13.65 -20.35
C GLN A 174 5.73 -12.50 -19.76
N ILE A 175 5.52 -11.29 -20.25
CA ILE A 175 6.21 -10.10 -19.74
C ILE A 175 5.67 -9.71 -18.36
N MET A 176 4.36 -9.78 -18.14
CA MET A 176 3.77 -9.57 -16.81
C MET A 176 4.30 -10.59 -15.79
N THR A 177 4.50 -11.84 -16.18
CA THR A 177 5.11 -12.85 -15.32
C THR A 177 6.53 -12.48 -14.96
N ASN A 178 7.35 -12.01 -15.90
CA ASN A 178 8.72 -11.58 -15.64
C ASN A 178 8.77 -10.36 -14.67
N VAL A 179 7.89 -9.37 -14.88
CA VAL A 179 7.78 -8.22 -13.98
C VAL A 179 7.33 -8.66 -12.58
N ALA A 180 6.37 -9.58 -12.48
CA ALA A 180 5.92 -10.12 -11.21
C ALA A 180 7.04 -10.85 -10.46
N GLU A 181 7.82 -11.69 -11.14
CA GLU A 181 8.97 -12.37 -10.55
C GLU A 181 10.06 -11.40 -10.08
N GLN A 182 10.34 -10.34 -10.83
CA GLN A 182 11.28 -9.31 -10.40
C GLN A 182 10.80 -8.61 -9.12
N VAL A 183 9.54 -8.23 -9.04
CA VAL A 183 8.94 -7.59 -7.86
C VAL A 183 8.98 -8.53 -6.65
N GLU A 184 8.61 -9.81 -6.82
CA GLU A 184 8.70 -10.80 -5.74
C GLU A 184 10.14 -10.99 -5.24
N ASN A 185 11.11 -11.02 -6.15
CA ASN A 185 12.52 -11.14 -5.78
C ASN A 185 13.01 -9.91 -5.00
N LEU A 186 12.62 -8.70 -5.39
CA LEU A 186 12.93 -7.48 -4.64
C LEU A 186 12.39 -7.54 -3.21
N ILE A 187 11.14 -7.98 -3.04
CA ILE A 187 10.51 -8.11 -1.72
C ILE A 187 11.23 -9.17 -0.87
N ARG A 188 11.59 -10.32 -1.45
CA ARG A 188 12.30 -11.41 -0.75
C ARG A 188 13.71 -10.99 -0.32
N CYS A 189 14.43 -10.26 -1.18
CA CYS A 189 15.78 -9.75 -0.85
C CYS A 189 15.74 -8.79 0.34
N THR A 190 14.72 -7.94 0.43
CA THR A 190 14.54 -6.99 1.53
C THR A 190 14.25 -7.72 2.84
N ASN A 191 13.36 -8.71 2.84
CA ASN A 191 13.03 -9.51 4.02
C ASN A 191 14.26 -10.29 4.56
N ASN A 192 15.08 -10.85 3.68
CA ASN A 192 16.28 -11.59 4.10
C ASN A 192 17.36 -10.69 4.72
N SER A 193 17.41 -9.40 4.39
CA SER A 193 18.34 -8.46 5.02
C SER A 193 17.96 -8.13 6.46
N GLU A 194 16.67 -8.07 6.79
CA GLU A 194 16.19 -7.85 8.16
C GLU A 194 16.43 -9.07 9.07
N ASP A 195 16.22 -10.29 8.59
CA ASP A 195 16.49 -11.53 9.34
C ASP A 195 17.98 -11.73 9.67
N ASN A 196 18.90 -11.25 8.86
CA ASN A 196 20.33 -11.33 9.12
C ASN A 196 20.81 -10.35 10.22
N PHE A 197 20.12 -9.23 10.43
CA PHE A 197 20.44 -8.31 11.52
C PHE A 197 20.02 -8.85 12.91
N VAL A 198 19.00 -9.68 12.98
CA VAL A 198 18.50 -10.25 14.26
C VAL A 198 19.37 -11.43 14.74
N ARG A 199 20.08 -12.13 13.86
CA ARG A 199 20.94 -13.29 14.20
C ARG A 199 22.36 -12.96 14.66
N GLY A 200 22.74 -11.69 14.68
CA GLY A 200 24.10 -11.24 15.01
C GLY A 200 24.40 -10.98 16.48
N TYR A 201 23.47 -11.21 17.40
CA TYR A 201 23.67 -10.99 18.84
C TYR A 201 23.17 -12.19 19.65
N TYR A 202 23.99 -13.23 19.70
CA TYR A 202 24.04 -14.20 20.81
C TYR A 202 25.47 -14.71 20.96
#